data_1bd2fa2dce1b5b363d030f025a9f81e6
#
_entry.id   1bd2fa2dce1b5b363d030f025a9f81e6
#
_cell.length_a   1.000
_cell.length_b   1.000
_cell.length_c   1.000
_cell.angle_alpha   90.00
_cell.angle_beta   90.00
_cell.angle_gamma   90.00
#
_symmetry.space_group_name_H-M   'P 1'
#
loop_
_entity.id
_entity.type
_entity.pdbx_description
1 polymer ?
#
loop_
_entity_poly.entity_id
_entity_poly.type
_entity_poly.pdbx_seq_one_letter_code
_entity_poly.pdbx_strand_id
1 'polypeptide(L)'
;AWMQAMEKHLPELKEYVSTSGSPMYYIAEVMKKEFPEYKTVFVGPCMAKRLEAERNPNVDYVLIFEELQAAFDAAQINPATLEADKFAVESSAQGRRFPISGGVAGAVQFVVGDKAEYKPMKIDGLTKDSCKLLKRFVTKAPEDANMVEVMCCEGGCIAGPGAVIPAKRGTVLVENYVKTSKDIEC
;
A
#
# COMPACT_ATOMS: atom_id res chain seq x y z
N ALA A 1 3.36 -6.86 4.18
CA ALA A 1 2.57 -8.07 4.52
C ALA A 1 2.75 -9.17 3.47
N TRP A 2 2.46 -8.88 2.18
CA TRP A 2 2.59 -9.88 1.11
C TRP A 2 3.99 -10.52 1.09
N MET A 3 5.06 -9.73 1.02
CA MET A 3 6.44 -10.26 0.99
C MET A 3 6.73 -11.21 2.15
N GLN A 4 6.33 -10.85 3.37
CA GLN A 4 6.54 -11.70 4.56
C GLN A 4 5.70 -12.98 4.51
N ALA A 5 4.46 -12.89 4.03
CA ALA A 5 3.61 -14.07 3.84
C ALA A 5 4.17 -14.99 2.76
N MET A 6 4.66 -14.43 1.66
CA MET A 6 5.31 -15.17 0.58
C MET A 6 6.59 -15.85 1.08
N GLU A 7 7.51 -15.12 1.70
CA GLU A 7 8.76 -15.67 2.24
C GLU A 7 8.52 -16.86 3.20
N LYS A 8 7.45 -16.78 4.01
CA LYS A 8 7.14 -17.78 5.04
C LYS A 8 6.31 -18.97 4.53
N HIS A 9 5.36 -18.73 3.65
CA HIS A 9 4.32 -19.73 3.31
C HIS A 9 4.28 -20.12 1.84
N LEU A 10 4.91 -19.33 0.96
CA LEU A 10 4.88 -19.47 -0.50
C LEU A 10 6.28 -19.17 -1.10
N PRO A 11 7.39 -19.70 -0.52
CA PRO A 11 8.75 -19.32 -0.94
C PRO A 11 9.03 -19.68 -2.41
N GLU A 12 8.30 -20.63 -2.96
CA GLU A 12 8.36 -21.03 -4.38
C GLU A 12 7.93 -19.92 -5.35
N LEU A 13 7.23 -18.89 -4.87
CA LEU A 13 6.83 -17.74 -5.68
C LEU A 13 7.90 -16.64 -5.78
N LYS A 14 9.02 -16.76 -5.07
CA LYS A 14 10.02 -15.71 -4.95
C LYS A 14 10.51 -15.17 -6.31
N GLU A 15 10.69 -16.06 -7.29
CA GLU A 15 11.17 -15.69 -8.63
C GLU A 15 10.15 -14.91 -9.46
N TYR A 16 8.86 -14.98 -9.07
CA TYR A 16 7.77 -14.31 -9.78
C TYR A 16 7.37 -12.98 -9.10
N VAL A 17 7.97 -12.67 -7.96
CA VAL A 17 7.65 -11.42 -7.24
C VAL A 17 8.47 -10.28 -7.80
N SER A 18 7.79 -9.15 -8.05
CA SER A 18 8.46 -7.92 -8.49
C SER A 18 9.57 -7.51 -7.51
N THR A 19 10.69 -7.06 -8.06
CA THR A 19 11.81 -6.48 -7.30
C THR A 19 11.56 -5.04 -6.88
N SER A 20 10.47 -4.43 -7.32
CA SER A 20 10.10 -3.06 -6.94
C SER A 20 9.81 -2.95 -5.46
N GLY A 21 10.31 -1.89 -4.83
CA GLY A 21 10.00 -1.54 -3.45
C GLY A 21 8.53 -1.14 -3.26
N SER A 22 8.10 -1.08 -2.00
CA SER A 22 6.77 -0.58 -1.68
C SER A 22 6.69 0.95 -1.81
N PRO A 23 5.49 1.55 -1.85
CA PRO A 23 5.33 3.01 -1.76
C PRO A 23 6.04 3.62 -0.54
N MET A 24 6.02 2.94 0.61
CA MET A 24 6.75 3.39 1.80
C MET A 24 8.26 3.45 1.53
N TYR A 25 8.81 2.45 0.83
CA TYR A 25 10.23 2.40 0.51
C TYR A 25 10.66 3.64 -0.29
N TYR A 26 9.98 3.91 -1.40
CA TYR A 26 10.37 5.00 -2.29
C TYR A 26 10.09 6.39 -1.70
N ILE A 27 8.94 6.59 -1.04
CA ILE A 27 8.67 7.91 -0.45
C ILE A 27 9.63 8.21 0.71
N ALA A 28 10.02 7.22 1.51
CA ALA A 28 10.99 7.42 2.56
C ALA A 28 12.38 7.80 2.01
N GLU A 29 12.78 7.20 0.88
CA GLU A 29 14.02 7.58 0.18
C GLU A 29 13.96 9.04 -0.30
N VAL A 30 12.86 9.45 -0.93
CA VAL A 30 12.64 10.83 -1.35
C VAL A 30 12.68 11.79 -0.16
N MET A 31 11.95 11.47 0.91
CA MET A 31 11.90 12.33 2.11
C MET A 31 13.25 12.46 2.79
N LYS A 32 14.05 11.39 2.89
CA LYS A 32 15.41 11.47 3.45
C LYS A 32 16.37 12.29 2.59
N LYS A 33 16.17 12.29 1.28
CA LYS A 33 16.95 13.10 0.35
C LYS A 33 16.59 14.59 0.43
N GLU A 34 15.29 14.89 0.50
CA GLU A 34 14.77 16.27 0.54
C GLU A 34 14.91 16.90 1.94
N PHE A 35 14.78 16.09 2.99
CA PHE A 35 14.73 16.51 4.39
C PHE A 35 15.62 15.62 5.28
N PRO A 36 16.94 15.60 5.07
CA PRO A 36 17.85 14.65 5.74
C PRO A 36 17.93 14.79 7.26
N GLU A 37 17.62 15.97 7.79
CA GLU A 37 17.65 16.28 9.23
C GLU A 37 16.40 15.78 9.99
N TYR A 38 15.32 15.42 9.27
CA TYR A 38 14.09 14.99 9.91
C TYR A 38 14.01 13.46 10.10
N LYS A 39 13.26 13.05 11.11
CA LYS A 39 12.87 11.67 11.32
C LYS A 39 11.69 11.31 10.42
N THR A 40 11.78 10.17 9.76
CA THR A 40 10.72 9.64 8.90
C THR A 40 9.80 8.73 9.70
N VAL A 41 8.52 9.06 9.71
CA VAL A 41 7.49 8.27 10.39
C VAL A 41 6.45 7.82 9.36
N PHE A 42 6.34 6.51 9.15
CA PHE A 42 5.24 5.96 8.36
C PHE A 42 4.00 5.80 9.24
N VAL A 43 2.87 6.33 8.79
CA VAL A 43 1.58 6.17 9.45
C VAL A 43 0.63 5.41 8.52
N GLY A 44 0.03 4.31 9.00
CA GLY A 44 -0.88 3.54 8.19
C GLY A 44 -1.49 2.35 8.92
N PRO A 45 -2.46 1.64 8.31
CA PRO A 45 -3.21 0.58 8.97
C PRO A 45 -2.48 -0.78 9.04
N CYS A 46 -1.24 -0.87 8.56
CA CYS A 46 -0.57 -2.15 8.33
C CYS A 46 0.53 -2.44 9.37
N MET A 47 0.30 -3.42 10.24
CA MET A 47 1.29 -3.88 11.23
C MET A 47 2.58 -4.43 10.59
N ALA A 48 2.47 -5.08 9.42
CA ALA A 48 3.64 -5.65 8.73
C ALA A 48 4.64 -4.60 8.22
N LYS A 49 4.25 -3.33 8.18
CA LYS A 49 5.15 -2.22 7.85
C LYS A 49 6.27 -2.02 8.88
N ARG A 50 6.08 -2.48 10.13
CA ARG A 50 7.15 -2.48 11.14
C ARG A 50 8.33 -3.34 10.73
N LEU A 51 8.07 -4.59 10.32
CA LEU A 51 9.12 -5.50 9.84
C LEU A 51 9.75 -5.04 8.51
N GLU A 52 8.97 -4.35 7.69
CA GLU A 52 9.51 -3.74 6.46
C GLU A 52 10.44 -2.57 6.79
N ALA A 53 10.09 -1.74 7.77
CA ALA A 53 10.92 -0.63 8.24
C ALA A 53 12.26 -1.11 8.83
N GLU A 54 12.29 -2.24 9.53
CA GLU A 54 13.55 -2.84 10.03
C GLU A 54 14.56 -3.13 8.90
N ARG A 55 14.07 -3.33 7.68
CA ARG A 55 14.88 -3.58 6.47
C ARG A 55 15.10 -2.33 5.61
N ASN A 56 14.53 -1.19 6.00
CA ASN A 56 14.60 0.07 5.27
C ASN A 56 15.21 1.17 6.13
N PRO A 57 16.48 1.55 5.90
CA PRO A 57 17.18 2.54 6.72
C PRO A 57 16.59 3.96 6.61
N ASN A 58 15.72 4.19 5.64
CA ASN A 58 15.07 5.49 5.43
C ASN A 58 13.77 5.67 6.23
N VAL A 59 13.31 4.65 6.95
CA VAL A 59 12.11 4.72 7.82
C VAL A 59 12.55 4.58 9.27
N ASP A 60 12.42 5.66 10.05
CA ASP A 60 12.83 5.65 11.45
C ASP A 60 11.74 5.01 12.33
N TYR A 61 10.45 5.28 12.08
CA TYR A 61 9.34 4.82 12.90
C TYR A 61 8.13 4.40 12.06
N VAL A 62 7.32 3.51 12.62
CA VAL A 62 6.02 3.11 12.05
C VAL A 62 4.96 3.18 13.13
N LEU A 63 3.91 3.95 12.89
CA LEU A 63 2.71 4.05 13.72
C LEU A 63 1.50 3.50 12.97
N ILE A 64 0.63 2.78 13.66
CA ILE A 64 -0.71 2.50 13.16
C ILE A 64 -1.66 3.63 13.51
N PHE A 65 -2.81 3.70 12.84
CA PHE A 65 -3.76 4.80 13.05
C PHE A 65 -4.28 4.85 14.50
N GLU A 66 -4.45 3.71 15.17
CA GLU A 66 -4.83 3.66 16.59
C GLU A 66 -3.78 4.31 17.49
N GLU A 67 -2.50 4.10 17.21
CA GLU A 67 -1.41 4.71 17.99
C GLU A 67 -1.32 6.22 17.76
N LEU A 68 -1.52 6.66 16.50
CA LEU A 68 -1.58 8.08 16.19
C LEU A 68 -2.78 8.75 16.87
N GLN A 69 -3.94 8.09 16.87
CA GLN A 69 -5.13 8.57 17.57
C GLN A 69 -4.87 8.72 19.07
N ALA A 70 -4.27 7.70 19.69
CA ALA A 70 -3.92 7.75 21.11
C ALA A 70 -2.93 8.88 21.43
N ALA A 71 -1.98 9.16 20.52
CA ALA A 71 -1.06 10.28 20.67
C ALA A 71 -1.79 11.63 20.58
N PHE A 72 -2.74 11.80 19.66
CA PHE A 72 -3.57 13.00 19.57
C PHE A 72 -4.42 13.20 20.83
N ASP A 73 -5.05 12.14 21.33
CA ASP A 73 -5.87 12.18 22.53
C ASP A 73 -5.03 12.58 23.75
N ALA A 74 -3.83 12.00 23.91
CA ALA A 74 -2.91 12.34 24.98
C ALA A 74 -2.40 13.80 24.92
N ALA A 75 -2.19 14.31 23.70
CA ALA A 75 -1.78 15.69 23.47
C ALA A 75 -2.97 16.68 23.43
N GLN A 76 -4.20 16.21 23.62
CA GLN A 76 -5.43 17.02 23.50
C GLN A 76 -5.58 17.71 22.14
N ILE A 77 -5.07 17.08 21.07
CA ILE A 77 -5.17 17.56 19.69
C ILE A 77 -6.43 16.99 19.04
N ASN A 78 -7.31 17.85 18.54
CA ASN A 78 -8.45 17.46 17.71
C ASN A 78 -8.14 17.81 16.24
N PRO A 79 -7.80 16.83 15.39
CA PRO A 79 -7.46 17.09 13.98
C PRO A 79 -8.59 17.75 13.18
N ALA A 80 -9.86 17.54 13.57
CA ALA A 80 -11.01 18.11 12.88
C ALA A 80 -11.15 19.63 13.06
N THR A 81 -10.45 20.22 14.03
CA THR A 81 -10.51 21.66 14.34
C THR A 81 -9.26 22.41 13.88
N LEU A 82 -8.28 21.70 13.32
CA LEU A 82 -7.07 22.32 12.82
C LEU A 82 -7.28 22.91 11.41
N GLU A 83 -6.57 23.99 11.12
CA GLU A 83 -6.50 24.49 9.75
C GLU A 83 -5.76 23.50 8.85
N ALA A 84 -6.26 23.34 7.62
CA ALA A 84 -5.60 22.51 6.64
C ALA A 84 -4.31 23.17 6.16
N ASP A 85 -3.24 22.38 6.07
CA ASP A 85 -1.96 22.81 5.53
C ASP A 85 -1.65 22.04 4.23
N LYS A 86 -0.63 22.46 3.51
CA LYS A 86 -0.18 21.83 2.27
C LYS A 86 0.74 20.65 2.57
N PHE A 87 0.65 19.63 1.74
CA PHE A 87 1.63 18.56 1.76
C PHE A 87 2.96 19.05 1.18
N ALA A 88 4.08 18.60 1.76
CA ALA A 88 5.41 18.85 1.21
C ALA A 88 5.57 18.20 -0.18
N VAL A 89 4.94 17.03 -0.37
CA VAL A 89 4.88 16.31 -1.65
C VAL A 89 3.45 15.89 -1.92
N GLU A 90 2.91 16.30 -3.07
CA GLU A 90 1.57 15.89 -3.50
C GLU A 90 1.60 14.51 -4.14
N SER A 91 0.61 13.69 -3.81
CA SER A 91 0.42 12.37 -4.40
C SER A 91 -0.57 12.43 -5.57
N SER A 92 -0.30 11.63 -6.61
CA SER A 92 -1.24 11.45 -7.72
C SER A 92 -2.52 10.71 -7.31
N ALA A 93 -3.55 10.82 -8.15
CA ALA A 93 -4.79 10.07 -8.00
C ALA A 93 -4.54 8.55 -7.96
N GLN A 94 -3.65 8.05 -8.85
CA GLN A 94 -3.26 6.64 -8.90
C GLN A 94 -2.55 6.22 -7.61
N GLY A 95 -1.61 7.03 -7.10
CA GLY A 95 -0.91 6.75 -5.85
C GLY A 95 -1.84 6.70 -4.64
N ARG A 96 -2.81 7.60 -4.56
CA ARG A 96 -3.80 7.65 -3.47
C ARG A 96 -4.74 6.43 -3.45
N ARG A 97 -4.89 5.71 -4.57
CA ARG A 97 -5.69 4.48 -4.64
C ARG A 97 -4.97 3.22 -4.17
N PHE A 98 -3.66 3.23 -3.99
CA PHE A 98 -2.89 2.06 -3.59
C PHE A 98 -3.42 1.32 -2.36
N PRO A 99 -4.02 1.97 -1.35
CA PRO A 99 -4.59 1.26 -0.21
C PRO A 99 -5.82 0.40 -0.51
N ILE A 100 -6.47 0.62 -1.65
CA ILE A 100 -7.66 -0.13 -2.09
C ILE A 100 -7.21 -1.30 -2.96
N SER A 101 -7.83 -2.47 -2.80
CA SER A 101 -7.58 -3.64 -3.65
C SER A 101 -7.85 -3.32 -5.13
N GLY A 102 -6.87 -3.58 -5.99
CA GLY A 102 -6.85 -3.20 -7.41
C GLY A 102 -6.26 -1.81 -7.68
N GLY A 103 -5.86 -1.07 -6.66
CA GLY A 103 -5.29 0.27 -6.82
C GLY A 103 -3.91 0.28 -7.46
N VAL A 104 -3.06 -0.69 -7.10
CA VAL A 104 -1.74 -0.86 -7.72
C VAL A 104 -1.89 -1.32 -9.17
N ALA A 105 -2.73 -2.32 -9.42
CA ALA A 105 -3.02 -2.80 -10.77
C ALA A 105 -3.58 -1.68 -11.66
N GLY A 106 -4.48 -0.85 -11.14
CA GLY A 106 -5.01 0.31 -11.85
C GLY A 106 -3.95 1.37 -12.17
N ALA A 107 -3.02 1.62 -11.26
CA ALA A 107 -1.92 2.55 -11.50
C ALA A 107 -0.96 2.04 -12.58
N VAL A 108 -0.62 0.75 -12.55
CA VAL A 108 0.19 0.11 -13.60
C VAL A 108 -0.53 0.19 -14.96
N GLN A 109 -1.84 -0.11 -15.00
CA GLN A 109 -2.65 0.02 -16.21
C GLN A 109 -2.59 1.44 -16.78
N PHE A 110 -2.70 2.45 -15.93
CA PHE A 110 -2.64 3.85 -16.34
C PHE A 110 -1.30 4.20 -16.99
N VAL A 111 -0.18 3.78 -16.38
CA VAL A 111 1.17 4.07 -16.87
C VAL A 111 1.50 3.27 -18.15
N VAL A 112 1.07 2.01 -18.21
CA VAL A 112 1.28 1.15 -19.39
C VAL A 112 0.47 1.66 -20.57
N GLY A 113 -0.79 2.07 -20.34
CA GLY A 113 -1.69 2.53 -21.43
C GLY A 113 -1.74 1.49 -22.55
N ASP A 114 -1.51 1.97 -23.76
CA ASP A 114 -1.48 1.14 -24.98
C ASP A 114 -0.05 0.66 -25.36
N LYS A 115 0.96 0.93 -24.51
CA LYS A 115 2.36 0.61 -24.81
C LYS A 115 2.66 -0.89 -24.76
N ALA A 116 1.87 -1.67 -24.00
CA ALA A 116 2.00 -3.12 -23.89
C ALA A 116 0.67 -3.77 -23.50
N GLU A 117 0.53 -5.06 -23.82
CA GLU A 117 -0.60 -5.84 -23.34
C GLU A 117 -0.52 -5.99 -21.81
N TYR A 118 -1.57 -5.57 -21.12
CA TYR A 118 -1.66 -5.63 -19.66
C TYR A 118 -2.95 -6.31 -19.22
N LYS A 119 -2.82 -7.45 -18.56
CA LYS A 119 -3.93 -8.27 -18.06
C LYS A 119 -3.77 -8.49 -16.55
N PRO A 120 -4.26 -7.60 -15.71
CA PRO A 120 -4.12 -7.74 -14.27
C PRO A 120 -5.13 -8.72 -13.69
N MET A 121 -4.66 -9.53 -12.75
CA MET A 121 -5.48 -10.34 -11.84
C MET A 121 -5.33 -9.82 -10.41
N LYS A 122 -6.40 -9.87 -9.62
CA LYS A 122 -6.37 -9.49 -8.21
C LYS A 122 -6.57 -10.70 -7.30
N ILE A 123 -5.74 -10.81 -6.29
CA ILE A 123 -5.94 -11.66 -5.13
C ILE A 123 -6.25 -10.74 -3.95
N ASP A 124 -7.53 -10.70 -3.58
CA ASP A 124 -8.06 -9.83 -2.53
C ASP A 124 -8.26 -10.60 -1.23
N GLY A 125 -7.27 -10.50 -0.36
CA GLY A 125 -7.18 -11.27 0.88
C GLY A 125 -6.42 -12.60 0.73
N LEU A 126 -5.48 -12.86 1.66
CA LEU A 126 -4.79 -14.13 1.75
C LEU A 126 -5.61 -15.13 2.58
N THR A 127 -6.38 -15.95 1.90
CA THR A 127 -7.12 -17.09 2.42
C THR A 127 -6.39 -18.40 2.12
N LYS A 128 -6.86 -19.52 2.68
CA LYS A 128 -6.35 -20.84 2.31
C LYS A 128 -6.49 -21.13 0.82
N ASP A 129 -7.58 -20.66 0.21
CA ASP A 129 -7.86 -20.93 -1.20
C ASP A 129 -7.07 -20.01 -2.13
N SER A 130 -6.90 -18.72 -1.77
CA SER A 130 -6.00 -17.84 -2.53
C SER A 130 -4.53 -18.29 -2.44
N CYS A 131 -4.08 -18.80 -1.31
CA CYS A 131 -2.75 -19.40 -1.20
C CYS A 131 -2.59 -20.67 -2.07
N LYS A 132 -3.60 -21.55 -2.13
CA LYS A 132 -3.59 -22.70 -3.05
C LYS A 132 -3.55 -22.26 -4.51
N LEU A 133 -4.33 -21.25 -4.87
CA LEU A 133 -4.32 -20.69 -6.21
C LEU A 133 -2.94 -20.14 -6.58
N LEU A 134 -2.35 -19.33 -5.70
CA LEU A 134 -1.00 -18.78 -5.91
C LEU A 134 0.06 -19.87 -6.08
N LYS A 135 0.00 -20.96 -5.29
CA LYS A 135 0.90 -22.12 -5.47
C LYS A 135 0.78 -22.77 -6.84
N ARG A 136 -0.43 -22.83 -7.38
CA ARG A 136 -0.64 -23.41 -8.74
C ARG A 136 0.02 -22.57 -9.82
N PHE A 137 0.18 -21.26 -9.64
CA PHE A 137 0.82 -20.39 -10.63
C PHE A 137 2.31 -20.68 -10.84
N VAL A 138 2.97 -21.33 -9.88
CA VAL A 138 4.35 -21.83 -10.04
C VAL A 138 4.44 -22.89 -11.15
N THR A 139 3.43 -23.76 -11.26
CA THR A 139 3.41 -24.86 -12.24
C THR A 139 2.62 -24.53 -13.50
N LYS A 140 1.62 -23.67 -13.39
CA LYS A 140 0.78 -23.23 -14.49
C LYS A 140 0.44 -21.75 -14.28
N ALA A 141 1.09 -20.89 -15.06
CA ALA A 141 0.77 -19.46 -15.08
C ALA A 141 -0.71 -19.22 -15.38
N PRO A 142 -1.33 -18.15 -14.84
CA PRO A 142 -2.70 -17.80 -15.23
C PRO A 142 -2.77 -17.51 -16.72
N GLU A 143 -3.77 -18.08 -17.41
CA GLU A 143 -3.93 -17.91 -18.86
C GLU A 143 -4.43 -16.51 -19.24
N ASP A 144 -5.25 -15.92 -18.34
CA ASP A 144 -5.91 -14.63 -18.56
C ASP A 144 -5.23 -13.47 -17.84
N ALA A 145 -4.01 -13.66 -17.32
CA ALA A 145 -3.30 -12.61 -16.61
C ALA A 145 -1.79 -12.69 -16.83
N ASN A 146 -1.16 -11.52 -16.97
CA ASN A 146 0.29 -11.38 -17.02
C ASN A 146 0.85 -10.56 -15.83
N MET A 147 -0.02 -10.12 -14.92
CA MET A 147 0.32 -9.48 -13.65
C MET A 147 -0.69 -9.88 -12.58
N VAL A 148 -0.21 -10.18 -11.37
CA VAL A 148 -1.07 -10.51 -10.23
C VAL A 148 -0.80 -9.54 -9.10
N GLU A 149 -1.81 -8.74 -8.74
CA GLU A 149 -1.79 -7.93 -7.53
C GLU A 149 -2.27 -8.78 -6.35
N VAL A 150 -1.47 -8.84 -5.28
CA VAL A 150 -1.81 -9.61 -4.07
C VAL A 150 -1.96 -8.68 -2.88
N MET A 151 -3.18 -8.59 -2.34
CA MET A 151 -3.48 -7.93 -1.07
C MET A 151 -3.65 -8.96 0.05
N CYS A 152 -2.97 -8.76 1.20
CA CYS A 152 -3.14 -9.66 2.34
C CYS A 152 -4.48 -9.48 3.06
N CYS A 153 -4.97 -8.22 3.13
CA CYS A 153 -6.24 -7.88 3.74
C CYS A 153 -7.32 -7.81 2.65
N GLU A 154 -8.47 -8.41 2.90
CA GLU A 154 -9.64 -8.30 2.01
C GLU A 154 -10.12 -6.85 1.95
N GLY A 155 -10.27 -6.31 0.76
CA GLY A 155 -10.56 -4.89 0.50
C GLY A 155 -9.30 -4.02 0.36
N GLY A 156 -8.10 -4.56 0.62
CA GLY A 156 -6.83 -3.85 0.55
C GLY A 156 -6.33 -3.34 1.89
N CYS A 157 -5.30 -2.49 1.86
CA CYS A 157 -4.65 -1.96 3.07
C CYS A 157 -5.59 -1.14 3.97
N ILE A 158 -6.64 -0.53 3.42
CA ILE A 158 -7.65 0.20 4.20
C ILE A 158 -8.40 -0.69 5.21
N ALA A 159 -8.40 -1.99 4.99
CA ALA A 159 -8.95 -3.01 5.90
C ALA A 159 -7.88 -3.59 6.84
N GLY A 160 -6.69 -2.97 6.90
CA GLY A 160 -5.61 -3.41 7.76
C GLY A 160 -5.96 -3.38 9.25
N PRO A 161 -5.27 -4.20 10.08
CA PRO A 161 -5.62 -4.37 11.49
C PRO A 161 -5.49 -3.11 12.36
N GLY A 162 -4.74 -2.12 11.91
CA GLY A 162 -4.60 -0.82 12.59
C GLY A 162 -5.50 0.29 12.05
N ALA A 163 -6.56 -0.06 11.29
CA ALA A 163 -7.55 0.89 10.81
C ALA A 163 -8.56 1.24 11.92
N VAL A 164 -8.90 2.52 12.04
CA VAL A 164 -9.83 3.05 13.07
C VAL A 164 -11.28 3.20 12.58
N ILE A 165 -11.53 2.87 11.30
CA ILE A 165 -12.87 2.90 10.69
C ILE A 165 -13.12 1.64 9.86
N PRO A 166 -14.39 1.22 9.66
CA PRO A 166 -14.70 0.09 8.81
C PRO A 166 -14.18 0.28 7.37
N ALA A 167 -13.63 -0.77 6.76
CA ALA A 167 -13.04 -0.75 5.41
C ALA A 167 -13.96 -0.13 4.35
N LYS A 168 -15.26 -0.47 4.36
CA LYS A 168 -16.24 0.09 3.42
C LYS A 168 -16.33 1.62 3.49
N ARG A 169 -16.30 2.18 4.71
CA ARG A 169 -16.27 3.63 4.90
C ARG A 169 -14.94 4.22 4.47
N GLY A 170 -13.83 3.56 4.79
CA GLY A 170 -12.49 3.95 4.36
C GLY A 170 -12.38 4.02 2.86
N THR A 171 -12.90 3.02 2.13
CA THR A 171 -12.93 3.02 0.66
C THR A 171 -13.61 4.26 0.10
N VAL A 172 -14.81 4.59 0.61
CA VAL A 172 -15.55 5.77 0.13
C VAL A 172 -14.77 7.07 0.38
N LEU A 173 -14.14 7.21 1.55
CA LEU A 173 -13.35 8.39 1.88
C LEU A 173 -12.11 8.51 0.97
N VAL A 174 -11.39 7.41 0.76
CA VAL A 174 -10.21 7.40 -0.14
C VAL A 174 -10.63 7.70 -1.57
N GLU A 175 -11.70 7.10 -2.09
CA GLU A 175 -12.19 7.38 -3.45
C GLU A 175 -12.63 8.85 -3.63
N ASN A 176 -13.23 9.46 -2.61
CA ASN A 176 -13.55 10.89 -2.65
C ASN A 176 -12.27 11.75 -2.65
N TYR A 177 -11.27 11.34 -1.88
CA TYR A 177 -9.98 12.03 -1.84
C TYR A 177 -9.21 11.90 -3.17
N VAL A 178 -9.26 10.73 -3.80
CA VAL A 178 -8.70 10.50 -5.15
C VAL A 178 -9.25 11.50 -6.17
N LYS A 179 -10.57 11.77 -6.14
CA LYS A 179 -11.21 12.72 -7.08
C LYS A 179 -10.69 14.15 -6.97
N THR A 180 -10.07 14.53 -5.85
CA THR A 180 -9.45 15.84 -5.67
C THR A 180 -8.00 15.91 -6.13
N SER A 181 -7.46 14.79 -6.59
CA SER A 181 -6.05 14.67 -6.98
C SER A 181 -5.86 14.80 -8.48
N LYS A 182 -4.67 15.22 -8.87
CA LYS A 182 -4.24 15.17 -10.27
C LYS A 182 -3.81 13.75 -10.62
N ASP A 183 -3.92 13.41 -11.89
CA ASP A 183 -3.34 12.19 -12.43
C ASP A 183 -1.81 12.23 -12.40
N ILE A 184 -1.17 11.06 -12.42
CA ILE A 184 0.28 10.97 -12.59
C ILE A 184 0.67 11.51 -13.96
N GLU A 185 1.69 12.35 -14.01
CA GLU A 185 2.30 12.81 -15.24
C GLU A 185 3.26 11.73 -15.77
N CYS A 186 3.08 11.26 -17.00
CA CYS A 186 3.87 10.21 -17.65
C CYS A 186 4.73 10.77 -18.79
#